data_0a3932ae7d24900257203360d07888f3
#
_entry.id   0a3932ae7d24900257203360d07888f3
#
_cell.length_a   1.000
_cell.length_b   1.000
_cell.length_c   1.000
_cell.angle_alpha   90.00
_cell.angle_beta   90.00
_cell.angle_gamma   90.00
#
_symmetry.space_group_name_H-M   'P 1'
#
loop_
_entity.id
_entity.type
_entity.pdbx_description
1 polymer ?
#
loop_
_entity_poly.entity_id
_entity_poly.type
_entity_poly.pdbx_seq_one_letter_code
_entity_poly.pdbx_strand_id
1 'polypeptide(L)'
;MGKTLVYNTGNAKPPTDEIHLEIGVFFDGTLNNLKNSELRMKYRDGKNKIESTDSRDDILKKEKAIEKTREQQEKEYKKLDNKDITDNDSEYDRYLKSSHRGWLDKQGVDNSFSNDYTNVARMYKCCEQYNYGVYVEGIGTLNNSRDVDDGFQYGSGITGVRGKVRKGCEMTADRIGALKKQQRGKKVLTRITIDTFGFSRGAAAARNFAYEINGIKRNQDVEIKKSRKIVGYTQFNSPEGPVMVPEYGDIWIDKDDTEVDPKYIKNGKLPKFGFLGYYLLSKKIVSEQELENIELDVRFIGVYDTVSSYEEFGDMGALRRVGWEGMKHSVLGPKHNFGDDVEQLQLKNPGSYFRAVHFTAANEHRENFSLTRFPGSIEKEFPGVHCDIGGAYENGMETVDEIETSNHKPLWFLNKRRQQLIDEHWYYKEQIEINNKFLNAISFGNVYRKITGIRFLRKEYSYIPLHFMEELGVNLYDHQIITKTEATYSIDHDQYLPHTKDLLHNYVFTGGEKWNFQSDEEFEKEKKERARERAENPEPIWEKPSDETVDKDGNIIKTQTLQEVVVTAYHPQKLLRIMRHEYLHWSANRDWMGMDPNNDYQRRIYGE
;
A
#
# COMPACT_ATOMS: atom_id res chain seq x y z
N MET A 1 -27.37 20.13 25.07
CA MET A 1 -26.12 20.86 24.78
C MET A 1 -25.12 19.83 24.29
N GLY A 2 -24.80 19.83 22.99
CA GLY A 2 -23.78 18.96 22.45
C GLY A 2 -22.44 19.30 23.11
N LYS A 3 -21.79 18.31 23.69
CA LYS A 3 -20.39 18.45 24.07
C LYS A 3 -19.61 18.71 22.80
N THR A 4 -19.16 19.93 22.60
CA THR A 4 -18.16 20.24 21.59
C THR A 4 -16.88 19.55 22.08
N LEU A 5 -16.60 18.37 21.54
CA LEU A 5 -15.34 17.69 21.80
C LEU A 5 -14.28 18.51 21.09
N VAL A 6 -13.58 19.31 21.84
CA VAL A 6 -12.34 19.94 21.37
C VAL A 6 -11.29 18.83 21.36
N TYR A 7 -10.97 18.37 20.16
CA TYR A 7 -10.01 17.30 19.94
C TYR A 7 -8.57 17.81 19.96
N ASN A 8 -8.22 18.48 20.99
CA ASN A 8 -6.83 18.60 21.40
C ASN A 8 -6.57 17.50 22.42
N THR A 9 -6.32 16.28 21.96
CA THR A 9 -5.97 15.18 22.86
C THR A 9 -4.50 15.27 23.31
N GLY A 10 -3.68 16.08 22.63
CA GLY A 10 -2.24 16.15 22.85
C GLY A 10 -1.81 16.71 24.20
N ASN A 11 -2.58 17.61 24.79
CA ASN A 11 -2.18 18.32 26.01
C ASN A 11 -3.08 18.06 27.22
N ALA A 12 -4.22 17.40 27.04
CA ALA A 12 -5.09 17.06 28.17
C ALA A 12 -4.50 15.82 28.88
N LYS A 13 -3.77 16.04 29.98
CA LYS A 13 -3.38 14.91 30.85
C LYS A 13 -4.66 14.23 31.34
N PRO A 14 -4.77 12.89 31.17
CA PRO A 14 -5.89 12.15 31.72
C PRO A 14 -5.95 12.33 33.23
N PRO A 15 -7.13 12.19 33.87
CA PRO A 15 -7.22 12.11 35.33
C PRO A 15 -6.21 11.11 35.89
N THR A 16 -5.74 11.34 37.07
CA THR A 16 -4.62 10.57 37.65
C THR A 16 -4.90 9.07 37.81
N ASP A 17 -6.16 8.68 37.80
CA ASP A 17 -6.68 7.31 37.92
C ASP A 17 -7.15 6.69 36.61
N GLU A 18 -7.08 7.41 35.51
CA GLU A 18 -7.50 6.94 34.19
C GLU A 18 -6.32 6.68 33.25
N ILE A 19 -6.56 5.79 32.27
CA ILE A 19 -5.66 5.50 31.15
C ILE A 19 -6.37 5.88 29.86
N HIS A 20 -5.76 6.78 29.10
CA HIS A 20 -6.11 7.06 27.71
C HIS A 20 -4.99 6.52 26.81
N LEU A 21 -5.35 5.74 25.80
CA LEU A 21 -4.39 5.14 24.88
C LEU A 21 -4.65 5.63 23.46
N GLU A 22 -3.56 5.91 22.74
CA GLU A 22 -3.59 6.24 21.33
C GLU A 22 -2.82 5.17 20.56
N ILE A 23 -3.40 4.63 19.49
CA ILE A 23 -2.84 3.49 18.75
C ILE A 23 -2.97 3.73 17.25
N GLY A 24 -1.85 3.59 16.54
CA GLY A 24 -1.81 3.54 15.08
C GLY A 24 -1.88 2.09 14.58
N VAL A 25 -2.81 1.80 13.67
CA VAL A 25 -2.96 0.47 13.07
C VAL A 25 -2.71 0.57 11.57
N PHE A 26 -1.71 -0.16 11.09
CA PHE A 26 -1.15 -0.04 9.76
C PHE A 26 -1.39 -1.33 8.95
N PHE A 27 -2.29 -1.28 7.96
CA PHE A 27 -2.63 -2.41 7.10
C PHE A 27 -1.89 -2.31 5.77
N ASP A 28 -0.93 -3.19 5.53
CA ASP A 28 -0.13 -3.13 4.31
C ASP A 28 -0.86 -3.66 3.08
N GLY A 29 -0.39 -3.25 1.90
CA GLY A 29 -0.96 -3.65 0.62
C GLY A 29 -0.71 -5.12 0.29
N THR A 30 -1.46 -5.64 -0.68
CA THR A 30 -1.32 -7.02 -1.15
C THR A 30 0.11 -7.36 -1.54
N LEU A 31 0.59 -8.52 -1.13
CA LEU A 31 1.97 -8.99 -1.36
C LEU A 31 3.04 -8.01 -0.86
N ASN A 32 2.72 -7.17 0.14
CA ASN A 32 3.68 -6.32 0.83
C ASN A 32 3.83 -6.78 2.27
N ASN A 33 5.07 -6.93 2.72
CA ASN A 33 5.36 -7.42 4.05
C ASN A 33 6.70 -6.87 4.53
N LEU A 34 6.65 -5.99 5.53
CA LEU A 34 7.82 -5.33 6.11
C LEU A 34 8.93 -6.35 6.50
N LYS A 35 8.54 -7.44 7.18
CA LYS A 35 9.50 -8.45 7.63
C LYS A 35 10.14 -9.22 6.49
N ASN A 36 9.36 -9.55 5.47
CA ASN A 36 9.86 -10.26 4.29
C ASN A 36 10.79 -9.37 3.46
N SER A 37 10.46 -8.08 3.31
CA SER A 37 11.35 -7.09 2.69
C SER A 37 12.65 -6.91 3.49
N GLU A 38 12.60 -6.87 4.83
CA GLU A 38 13.80 -6.80 5.68
C GLU A 38 14.69 -8.04 5.52
N LEU A 39 14.11 -9.25 5.41
CA LEU A 39 14.87 -10.48 5.17
C LEU A 39 15.52 -10.49 3.77
N ARG A 40 14.82 -10.00 2.76
CA ARG A 40 15.40 -9.79 1.44
C ARG A 40 16.58 -8.83 1.49
N MET A 41 16.39 -7.65 2.09
CA MET A 41 17.46 -6.66 2.23
C MET A 41 18.67 -7.24 2.98
N LYS A 42 18.45 -8.09 3.99
CA LYS A 42 19.50 -8.76 4.75
C LYS A 42 20.26 -9.80 3.93
N TYR A 43 19.55 -10.68 3.24
CA TYR A 43 20.14 -11.88 2.65
C TYR A 43 20.44 -11.78 1.14
N ARG A 44 19.63 -11.03 0.38
CA ARG A 44 19.85 -10.84 -1.07
C ARG A 44 20.64 -9.58 -1.36
N ASP A 45 20.19 -8.47 -0.84
CA ASP A 45 20.73 -7.16 -1.18
C ASP A 45 22.03 -6.89 -0.39
N GLY A 46 22.07 -7.19 0.90
CA GLY A 46 23.25 -7.10 1.76
C GLY A 46 23.96 -5.75 1.63
N LYS A 47 25.26 -5.79 1.33
CA LYS A 47 26.09 -4.60 1.09
C LYS A 47 25.76 -3.84 -0.21
N ASN A 48 25.01 -4.47 -1.11
CA ASN A 48 24.59 -3.88 -2.39
C ASN A 48 23.19 -3.26 -2.31
N LYS A 49 22.61 -3.10 -1.11
CA LYS A 49 21.33 -2.43 -0.92
C LYS A 49 21.36 -1.06 -1.61
N ILE A 50 20.32 -0.78 -2.40
CA ILE A 50 20.17 0.47 -3.13
C ILE A 50 19.60 1.54 -2.18
N GLU A 51 20.28 2.69 -2.12
CA GLU A 51 19.86 3.83 -1.30
C GLU A 51 19.37 4.98 -2.19
N SER A 52 18.52 5.84 -1.66
CA SER A 52 17.93 6.97 -2.40
C SER A 52 18.97 7.98 -2.91
N THR A 53 20.14 8.04 -2.27
CA THR A 53 21.24 8.92 -2.63
C THR A 53 22.21 8.33 -3.65
N ASP A 54 22.02 7.07 -4.05
CA ASP A 54 22.89 6.43 -5.05
C ASP A 54 22.73 7.10 -6.41
N SER A 55 23.85 7.24 -7.12
CA SER A 55 23.81 7.65 -8.52
C SER A 55 23.19 6.56 -9.41
N ARG A 56 22.75 6.93 -10.60
CA ARG A 56 22.25 5.97 -11.60
C ARG A 56 23.24 4.83 -11.86
N ASP A 57 24.51 5.17 -12.03
CA ASP A 57 25.55 4.16 -12.33
C ASP A 57 25.79 3.22 -11.14
N ASP A 58 25.73 3.74 -9.91
CA ASP A 58 25.84 2.93 -8.69
C ASP A 58 24.66 1.99 -8.57
N ILE A 59 23.43 2.47 -8.81
CA ILE A 59 22.22 1.66 -8.80
C ILE A 59 22.36 0.50 -9.81
N LEU A 60 22.71 0.78 -11.07
CA LEU A 60 22.87 -0.25 -12.11
C LEU A 60 23.96 -1.27 -11.76
N LYS A 61 25.02 -0.83 -11.09
CA LYS A 61 26.07 -1.74 -10.61
C LYS A 61 25.57 -2.62 -9.47
N LYS A 62 24.82 -2.05 -8.52
CA LYS A 62 24.23 -2.78 -7.39
C LYS A 62 23.18 -3.77 -7.87
N GLU A 63 22.30 -3.40 -8.81
CA GLU A 63 21.32 -4.31 -9.43
C GLU A 63 22.00 -5.56 -10.02
N LYS A 64 23.08 -5.39 -10.79
CA LYS A 64 23.83 -6.53 -11.34
C LYS A 64 24.42 -7.44 -10.25
N ALA A 65 24.84 -6.87 -9.14
CA ALA A 65 25.37 -7.65 -8.02
C ALA A 65 24.25 -8.38 -7.26
N ILE A 66 23.09 -7.74 -7.07
CA ILE A 66 21.89 -8.33 -6.47
C ILE A 66 21.38 -9.49 -7.33
N GLU A 67 21.33 -9.31 -8.66
CA GLU A 67 20.89 -10.37 -9.58
C GLU A 67 21.80 -11.62 -9.51
N LYS A 68 23.11 -11.44 -9.45
CA LYS A 68 24.04 -12.56 -9.24
C LYS A 68 23.80 -13.30 -7.92
N THR A 69 23.48 -12.55 -6.85
CA THR A 69 23.12 -13.15 -5.56
C THR A 69 21.83 -13.95 -5.68
N ARG A 70 20.81 -13.41 -6.39
CA ARG A 70 19.54 -14.10 -6.66
C ARG A 70 19.75 -15.41 -7.43
N GLU A 71 20.54 -15.38 -8.48
CA GLU A 71 20.89 -16.59 -9.26
C GLU A 71 21.60 -17.66 -8.41
N GLN A 72 22.47 -17.22 -7.49
CA GLN A 72 23.13 -18.14 -6.56
C GLN A 72 22.14 -18.76 -5.59
N GLN A 73 21.28 -17.95 -4.99
CA GLN A 73 20.24 -18.40 -4.06
C GLN A 73 19.25 -19.35 -4.74
N GLU A 74 18.89 -19.12 -6.00
CA GLU A 74 18.08 -20.06 -6.77
C GLU A 74 18.77 -21.43 -6.94
N LYS A 75 20.08 -21.43 -7.17
CA LYS A 75 20.85 -22.69 -7.25
C LYS A 75 20.93 -23.41 -5.90
N GLU A 76 21.05 -22.65 -4.81
CA GLU A 76 21.03 -23.19 -3.43
C GLU A 76 19.66 -23.80 -3.11
N TYR A 77 18.57 -23.05 -3.40
CA TYR A 77 17.20 -23.54 -3.22
C TYR A 77 16.92 -24.84 -4.00
N LYS A 78 17.41 -24.95 -5.26
CA LYS A 78 17.25 -26.16 -6.07
C LYS A 78 17.93 -27.38 -5.48
N LYS A 79 19.00 -27.21 -4.68
CA LYS A 79 19.76 -28.27 -4.03
C LYS A 79 19.18 -28.72 -2.69
N LEU A 80 18.18 -28.01 -2.15
CA LEU A 80 17.54 -28.41 -0.91
C LEU A 80 16.75 -29.72 -1.10
N ASP A 81 17.04 -30.71 -0.26
CA ASP A 81 16.35 -32.00 -0.25
C ASP A 81 14.88 -31.84 0.17
N ASN A 82 14.63 -31.03 1.20
CA ASN A 82 13.29 -30.67 1.65
C ASN A 82 13.02 -29.18 1.44
N LYS A 83 11.97 -28.87 0.66
CA LYS A 83 11.52 -27.50 0.36
C LYS A 83 10.41 -27.01 1.28
N ASP A 84 9.89 -27.86 2.15
CA ASP A 84 8.89 -27.46 3.12
C ASP A 84 9.54 -26.72 4.29
N ILE A 85 8.87 -25.68 4.78
CA ILE A 85 9.33 -24.92 5.93
C ILE A 85 9.07 -25.74 7.18
N THR A 86 10.10 -25.89 8.01
CA THR A 86 10.05 -26.62 9.28
C THR A 86 10.50 -25.74 10.45
N ASP A 87 10.16 -26.13 11.66
CA ASP A 87 10.57 -25.39 12.87
C ASP A 87 12.08 -25.44 13.12
N ASN A 88 12.77 -26.43 12.56
CA ASN A 88 14.21 -26.59 12.68
C ASN A 88 15.02 -25.81 11.64
N ASP A 89 14.37 -25.13 10.68
CA ASP A 89 15.06 -24.35 9.66
C ASP A 89 15.77 -23.16 10.29
N SER A 90 16.99 -22.88 9.82
CA SER A 90 17.65 -21.61 10.11
C SER A 90 16.85 -20.44 9.50
N GLU A 91 17.07 -19.21 9.97
CA GLU A 91 16.40 -18.03 9.39
C GLU A 91 16.71 -17.89 7.90
N TYR A 92 17.93 -18.22 7.47
CA TYR A 92 18.34 -18.19 6.06
C TYR A 92 17.66 -19.29 5.23
N ASP A 93 17.62 -20.54 5.73
CA ASP A 93 16.94 -21.62 5.02
C ASP A 93 15.43 -21.33 4.88
N ARG A 94 14.83 -20.82 5.95
CA ARG A 94 13.43 -20.39 5.93
C ARG A 94 13.21 -19.27 4.91
N TYR A 95 14.12 -18.28 4.84
CA TYR A 95 14.09 -17.22 3.83
C TYR A 95 14.19 -17.82 2.41
N LEU A 96 15.14 -18.70 2.14
CA LEU A 96 15.29 -19.36 0.83
C LEU A 96 14.02 -20.13 0.43
N LYS A 97 13.48 -20.93 1.35
CA LYS A 97 12.26 -21.72 1.12
C LYS A 97 11.02 -20.86 0.92
N SER A 98 10.96 -19.69 1.54
CA SER A 98 9.82 -18.77 1.46
C SER A 98 9.86 -17.89 0.22
N SER A 99 11.04 -17.37 -0.14
CA SER A 99 11.22 -16.41 -1.24
C SER A 99 11.23 -17.05 -2.63
N HIS A 100 11.36 -18.39 -2.75
CA HIS A 100 11.40 -19.10 -4.03
C HIS A 100 10.16 -19.99 -4.17
N ARG A 101 9.34 -19.71 -5.21
CA ARG A 101 8.06 -20.39 -5.49
C ARG A 101 8.09 -21.23 -6.76
N GLY A 102 9.27 -21.38 -7.37
CA GLY A 102 9.50 -22.26 -8.51
C GLY A 102 8.74 -21.84 -9.77
N TRP A 103 7.55 -22.42 -10.05
CA TRP A 103 6.80 -22.11 -11.26
C TRP A 103 6.21 -20.70 -11.28
N LEU A 104 5.69 -20.20 -10.16
CA LEU A 104 5.12 -18.84 -10.05
C LEU A 104 6.18 -17.77 -10.30
N ASP A 105 7.41 -17.96 -9.83
CA ASP A 105 8.50 -17.01 -10.09
C ASP A 105 8.84 -16.95 -11.59
N LYS A 106 8.68 -18.05 -12.33
CA LYS A 106 8.85 -18.10 -13.79
C LYS A 106 7.72 -17.40 -14.56
N GLN A 107 6.55 -17.26 -13.96
CA GLN A 107 5.42 -16.53 -14.53
C GLN A 107 5.45 -15.03 -14.23
N GLY A 108 6.52 -14.53 -13.61
CA GLY A 108 6.65 -13.11 -13.27
C GLY A 108 5.72 -12.65 -12.15
N VAL A 109 5.14 -13.57 -11.37
CA VAL A 109 4.26 -13.21 -10.25
C VAL A 109 5.12 -12.71 -9.09
N ASP A 110 4.94 -11.45 -8.70
CA ASP A 110 5.58 -10.87 -7.53
C ASP A 110 5.29 -11.66 -6.26
N ASN A 111 6.20 -11.58 -5.31
CA ASN A 111 6.03 -12.13 -3.97
C ASN A 111 6.37 -11.07 -2.92
N SER A 112 5.99 -11.33 -1.67
CA SER A 112 6.21 -10.38 -0.57
C SER A 112 7.68 -10.12 -0.22
N PHE A 113 8.61 -10.84 -0.82
CA PHE A 113 10.05 -10.61 -0.72
C PHE A 113 10.59 -9.76 -1.89
N SER A 114 9.80 -9.49 -2.94
CA SER A 114 10.25 -8.72 -4.11
C SER A 114 10.15 -7.22 -3.89
N ASN A 115 9.15 -6.78 -3.13
CA ASN A 115 8.77 -5.39 -2.99
C ASN A 115 9.62 -4.63 -1.97
N ASP A 116 9.81 -3.31 -2.21
CA ASP A 116 10.31 -2.38 -1.19
C ASP A 116 9.21 -2.03 -0.18
N TYR A 117 9.54 -1.19 0.78
CA TYR A 117 8.56 -0.69 1.75
C TYR A 117 7.48 0.14 1.07
N THR A 118 6.23 -0.14 1.42
CA THR A 118 5.12 0.75 1.12
C THR A 118 5.15 1.99 1.99
N ASN A 119 4.35 3.00 1.65
CA ASN A 119 4.16 4.17 2.50
C ASN A 119 3.55 3.80 3.86
N VAL A 120 2.72 2.75 3.91
CA VAL A 120 2.19 2.20 5.16
C VAL A 120 3.30 1.64 6.05
N ALA A 121 4.20 0.83 5.48
CA ALA A 121 5.36 0.30 6.20
C ALA A 121 6.32 1.42 6.64
N ARG A 122 6.55 2.43 5.77
CA ARG A 122 7.39 3.60 6.08
C ARG A 122 6.80 4.43 7.23
N MET A 123 5.49 4.69 7.22
CA MET A 123 4.79 5.37 8.31
C MET A 123 4.91 4.60 9.63
N TYR A 124 4.67 3.29 9.60
CA TYR A 124 4.86 2.46 10.78
C TYR A 124 6.29 2.55 11.34
N LYS A 125 7.32 2.55 10.48
CA LYS A 125 8.73 2.72 10.89
C LYS A 125 9.01 4.09 11.50
N CYS A 126 8.30 5.11 11.06
CA CYS A 126 8.38 6.49 11.59
C CYS A 126 7.43 6.75 12.76
N CYS A 127 6.70 5.75 13.23
CA CYS A 127 5.88 5.89 14.43
C CYS A 127 6.78 6.24 15.61
N GLU A 128 6.61 7.41 16.19
CA GLU A 128 7.52 7.99 17.21
C GLU A 128 7.69 7.07 18.41
N GLN A 129 6.62 6.38 18.74
CA GLN A 129 6.61 5.43 19.82
C GLN A 129 6.18 4.07 19.25
N TYR A 130 7.14 3.25 18.83
CA TYR A 130 6.88 1.88 18.35
C TYR A 130 5.96 1.07 19.27
N ASN A 131 5.85 1.47 20.54
CA ASN A 131 4.94 0.87 21.51
C ASN A 131 3.46 1.15 21.21
N TYR A 132 3.11 2.16 20.43
CA TYR A 132 1.73 2.50 20.06
C TYR A 132 1.34 2.02 18.66
N GLY A 133 2.30 1.57 17.86
CA GLY A 133 2.07 1.08 16.51
C GLY A 133 1.70 -0.40 16.46
N VAL A 134 0.76 -0.77 15.60
CA VAL A 134 0.41 -2.14 15.22
C VAL A 134 0.54 -2.24 13.70
N TYR A 135 1.46 -3.08 13.23
CA TYR A 135 1.63 -3.34 11.80
C TYR A 135 1.02 -4.69 11.43
N VAL A 136 0.11 -4.68 10.48
CA VAL A 136 -0.52 -5.87 9.91
C VAL A 136 0.02 -6.04 8.50
N GLU A 137 0.71 -7.14 8.27
CA GLU A 137 1.28 -7.47 6.97
C GLU A 137 0.21 -7.62 5.90
N GLY A 138 0.58 -7.38 4.64
CA GLY A 138 -0.33 -7.31 3.51
C GLY A 138 -1.14 -8.57 3.24
N ILE A 139 -2.22 -8.39 2.51
CA ILE A 139 -3.13 -9.46 2.11
C ILE A 139 -2.37 -10.52 1.30
N GLY A 140 -2.61 -11.79 1.63
CA GLY A 140 -1.94 -12.95 1.02
C GLY A 140 -0.56 -13.24 1.57
N THR A 141 -0.04 -12.50 2.57
CA THR A 141 1.31 -12.71 3.11
C THR A 141 1.33 -13.21 4.54
N LEU A 142 2.43 -13.86 4.89
CA LEU A 142 2.78 -14.26 6.26
C LEU A 142 4.24 -13.88 6.53
N ASN A 143 4.54 -13.51 7.78
CA ASN A 143 5.89 -13.15 8.18
C ASN A 143 6.83 -14.35 8.09
N ASN A 144 7.95 -14.20 7.38
CA ASN A 144 8.98 -15.22 7.22
C ASN A 144 8.40 -16.58 6.77
N SER A 145 7.49 -16.54 5.80
CA SER A 145 6.80 -17.69 5.24
C SER A 145 6.39 -17.42 3.80
N ARG A 146 5.98 -18.48 3.08
CA ARG A 146 5.43 -18.35 1.73
C ARG A 146 4.13 -17.57 1.73
N ASP A 147 3.91 -16.83 0.66
CA ASP A 147 2.64 -16.18 0.41
C ASP A 147 1.54 -17.21 0.19
N VAL A 148 0.31 -16.85 0.52
CA VAL A 148 -0.87 -17.73 0.46
C VAL A 148 -1.72 -17.32 -0.74
N ASP A 149 -1.84 -18.22 -1.71
CA ASP A 149 -2.49 -17.97 -3.00
C ASP A 149 -3.95 -17.52 -2.84
N ASP A 150 -4.73 -18.20 -2.01
CA ASP A 150 -6.15 -17.86 -1.77
C ASP A 150 -6.31 -16.42 -1.23
N GLY A 151 -5.42 -15.99 -0.35
CA GLY A 151 -5.43 -14.65 0.21
C GLY A 151 -5.15 -13.57 -0.83
N PHE A 152 -4.11 -13.74 -1.64
CA PHE A 152 -3.75 -12.69 -2.60
C PHE A 152 -4.62 -12.69 -3.86
N GLN A 153 -5.11 -13.85 -4.33
CA GLN A 153 -5.95 -13.95 -5.52
C GLN A 153 -7.40 -13.50 -5.24
N TYR A 154 -7.98 -13.97 -4.14
CA TYR A 154 -9.40 -13.77 -3.84
C TYR A 154 -9.67 -12.80 -2.67
N GLY A 155 -8.64 -12.42 -1.92
CA GLY A 155 -8.80 -11.57 -0.74
C GLY A 155 -9.49 -12.25 0.45
N SER A 156 -9.65 -13.59 0.42
CA SER A 156 -10.39 -14.39 1.37
C SER A 156 -9.50 -15.21 2.31
N GLY A 157 -10.11 -15.89 3.29
CA GLY A 157 -9.42 -16.70 4.28
C GLY A 157 -8.65 -15.89 5.32
N ILE A 158 -7.82 -16.57 6.11
CA ILE A 158 -7.09 -15.97 7.24
C ILE A 158 -6.03 -14.92 6.82
N THR A 159 -5.57 -14.96 5.58
CA THR A 159 -4.63 -13.99 5.02
C THR A 159 -5.33 -12.98 4.10
N GLY A 160 -6.64 -13.10 3.89
CA GLY A 160 -7.47 -12.18 3.13
C GLY A 160 -7.81 -10.90 3.91
N VAL A 161 -8.65 -10.06 3.31
CA VAL A 161 -9.01 -8.73 3.89
C VAL A 161 -9.59 -8.89 5.30
N ARG A 162 -10.64 -9.70 5.47
CA ARG A 162 -11.29 -9.89 6.79
C ARG A 162 -10.38 -10.61 7.79
N GLY A 163 -9.59 -11.58 7.33
CA GLY A 163 -8.59 -12.25 8.17
C GLY A 163 -7.55 -11.27 8.70
N LYS A 164 -7.09 -10.31 7.88
CA LYS A 164 -6.17 -9.25 8.30
C LYS A 164 -6.83 -8.25 9.24
N VAL A 165 -8.08 -7.87 9.02
CA VAL A 165 -8.85 -7.05 9.96
C VAL A 165 -8.93 -7.72 11.32
N ARG A 166 -9.24 -9.02 11.35
CA ARG A 166 -9.29 -9.79 12.57
C ARG A 166 -7.96 -9.84 13.29
N LYS A 167 -6.88 -10.11 12.55
CA LYS A 167 -5.51 -10.04 13.07
C LYS A 167 -5.18 -8.64 13.62
N GLY A 168 -5.61 -7.59 12.93
CA GLY A 168 -5.46 -6.20 13.40
C GLY A 168 -6.17 -5.98 14.73
N CYS A 169 -7.39 -6.48 14.91
CA CYS A 169 -8.11 -6.43 16.19
C CYS A 169 -7.37 -7.17 17.30
N GLU A 170 -6.87 -8.37 17.00
CA GLU A 170 -6.11 -9.18 17.96
C GLU A 170 -4.81 -8.48 18.40
N MET A 171 -4.00 -8.03 17.44
CA MET A 171 -2.74 -7.35 17.72
C MET A 171 -2.96 -6.01 18.44
N THR A 172 -4.07 -5.31 18.13
CA THR A 172 -4.45 -4.08 18.84
C THR A 172 -4.81 -4.38 20.29
N ALA A 173 -5.56 -5.45 20.54
CA ALA A 173 -5.85 -5.89 21.91
C ALA A 173 -4.56 -6.24 22.68
N ASP A 174 -3.63 -6.98 22.07
CA ASP A 174 -2.33 -7.28 22.68
C ASP A 174 -1.54 -6.02 23.03
N ARG A 175 -1.56 -5.02 22.12
CA ARG A 175 -0.90 -3.73 22.33
C ARG A 175 -1.53 -2.97 23.50
N ILE A 176 -2.86 -2.90 23.57
CA ILE A 176 -3.60 -2.31 24.70
C ILE A 176 -3.21 -3.02 26.00
N GLY A 177 -3.18 -4.34 26.00
CA GLY A 177 -2.78 -5.12 27.18
C GLY A 177 -1.35 -4.84 27.64
N ALA A 178 -0.40 -4.69 26.71
CA ALA A 178 0.98 -4.34 27.01
C ALA A 178 1.09 -2.93 27.60
N LEU A 179 0.42 -1.94 27.00
CA LEU A 179 0.43 -0.56 27.45
C LEU A 179 -0.27 -0.40 28.82
N LYS A 180 -1.40 -1.07 29.03
CA LYS A 180 -2.10 -1.09 30.33
C LYS A 180 -1.19 -1.62 31.44
N LYS A 181 -0.42 -2.69 31.17
CA LYS A 181 0.54 -3.26 32.15
C LYS A 181 1.71 -2.34 32.48
N GLN A 182 2.12 -1.47 31.57
CA GLN A 182 3.20 -0.50 31.81
C GLN A 182 2.78 0.66 32.74
N GLN A 183 1.47 0.91 32.87
CA GLN A 183 0.96 1.97 33.73
C GLN A 183 1.09 1.55 35.20
N ARG A 184 1.69 2.44 36.01
CA ARG A 184 1.86 2.21 37.46
C ARG A 184 0.57 2.58 38.20
N GLY A 185 0.22 1.79 39.20
CA GLY A 185 -0.93 2.03 40.08
C GLY A 185 -2.23 1.35 39.58
N LYS A 186 -3.29 1.51 40.38
CA LYS A 186 -4.65 1.03 40.01
C LYS A 186 -5.33 2.06 39.11
N LYS A 187 -5.04 1.99 37.81
CA LYS A 187 -5.65 2.88 36.82
C LYS A 187 -6.62 2.10 35.96
N VAL A 188 -7.71 2.76 35.57
CA VAL A 188 -8.76 2.18 34.73
C VAL A 188 -8.60 2.69 33.30
N LEU A 189 -8.68 1.80 32.33
CA LEU A 189 -8.71 2.16 30.91
C LEU A 189 -10.09 2.73 30.57
N THR A 190 -10.17 4.00 30.24
CA THR A 190 -11.42 4.71 29.97
C THR A 190 -11.55 5.18 28.52
N ARG A 191 -10.41 5.36 27.82
CA ARG A 191 -10.44 5.83 26.43
C ARG A 191 -9.39 5.17 25.56
N ILE A 192 -9.79 4.84 24.32
CA ILE A 192 -8.92 4.35 23.25
C ILE A 192 -9.16 5.24 22.03
N THR A 193 -8.08 5.82 21.50
CA THR A 193 -8.10 6.58 20.24
C THR A 193 -7.32 5.80 19.19
N ILE A 194 -7.94 5.58 18.02
CA ILE A 194 -7.36 4.80 16.93
C ILE A 194 -7.13 5.70 15.71
N ASP A 195 -5.92 5.62 15.15
CA ASP A 195 -5.63 6.07 13.80
C ASP A 195 -5.35 4.81 12.94
N THR A 196 -5.96 4.71 11.77
CA THR A 196 -5.76 3.55 10.91
C THR A 196 -5.28 3.97 9.52
N PHE A 197 -4.35 3.17 8.97
CA PHE A 197 -3.71 3.45 7.69
C PHE A 197 -3.71 2.22 6.82
N GLY A 198 -3.80 2.42 5.50
CA GLY A 198 -3.79 1.29 4.59
C GLY A 198 -3.42 1.64 3.15
N PHE A 199 -2.97 0.63 2.41
CA PHE A 199 -2.66 0.72 0.98
C PHE A 199 -3.33 -0.42 0.21
N SER A 200 -3.87 -0.13 -0.99
CA SER A 200 -4.47 -1.16 -1.84
C SER A 200 -5.63 -1.90 -1.14
N ARG A 201 -5.63 -3.24 -1.10
CA ARG A 201 -6.57 -4.04 -0.28
C ARG A 201 -6.32 -3.84 1.22
N GLY A 202 -5.13 -3.44 1.63
CA GLY A 202 -4.88 -2.99 3.00
C GLY A 202 -5.63 -1.69 3.33
N ALA A 203 -5.88 -0.82 2.34
CA ALA A 203 -6.76 0.34 2.50
C ALA A 203 -8.22 -0.08 2.72
N ALA A 204 -8.69 -1.10 2.00
CA ALA A 204 -9.99 -1.71 2.27
C ALA A 204 -10.03 -2.34 3.67
N ALA A 205 -8.96 -3.03 4.09
CA ALA A 205 -8.84 -3.59 5.44
C ALA A 205 -8.87 -2.50 6.52
N ALA A 206 -8.18 -1.37 6.33
CA ALA A 206 -8.19 -0.24 7.28
C ALA A 206 -9.60 0.36 7.44
N ARG A 207 -10.34 0.51 6.35
CA ARG A 207 -11.73 1.01 6.37
C ARG A 207 -12.67 -0.02 7.01
N ASN A 208 -12.54 -1.30 6.68
CA ASN A 208 -13.32 -2.38 7.31
C ASN A 208 -12.97 -2.55 8.79
N PHE A 209 -11.71 -2.35 9.19
CA PHE A 209 -11.29 -2.35 10.60
C PHE A 209 -11.97 -1.21 11.37
N ALA A 210 -12.00 0.01 10.81
CA ALA A 210 -12.71 1.13 11.41
C ALA A 210 -14.21 0.82 11.60
N TYR A 211 -14.85 0.19 10.60
CA TYR A 211 -16.22 -0.28 10.71
C TYR A 211 -16.40 -1.33 11.81
N GLU A 212 -15.48 -2.31 11.88
CA GLU A 212 -15.53 -3.42 12.84
C GLU A 212 -15.48 -2.93 14.29
N ILE A 213 -14.57 -2.00 14.59
CA ILE A 213 -14.40 -1.47 15.96
C ILE A 213 -15.35 -0.33 16.31
N ASN A 214 -16.12 0.16 15.34
CA ASN A 214 -16.96 1.33 15.54
C ASN A 214 -18.18 1.00 16.39
N GLY A 215 -18.35 1.70 17.49
CA GLY A 215 -19.41 1.46 18.47
C GLY A 215 -20.85 1.72 18.01
N ILE A 216 -21.09 2.18 16.76
CA ILE A 216 -22.43 2.45 16.22
C ILE A 216 -23.24 1.17 16.11
N LYS A 217 -22.60 0.06 15.74
CA LYS A 217 -23.23 -1.28 15.72
C LYS A 217 -22.75 -2.10 16.90
N ARG A 218 -23.20 -1.74 18.09
CA ARG A 218 -23.08 -2.61 19.25
C ARG A 218 -23.71 -3.97 18.91
N ASN A 219 -22.99 -5.03 19.21
CA ASN A 219 -23.44 -6.39 19.02
C ASN A 219 -23.66 -6.77 17.55
N GLN A 220 -22.60 -6.71 16.75
CA GLN A 220 -22.63 -7.29 15.39
C GLN A 220 -23.02 -8.76 15.46
N ASP A 221 -23.93 -9.15 14.56
CA ASP A 221 -24.29 -10.56 14.41
C ASP A 221 -23.08 -11.36 13.90
N VAL A 222 -22.83 -12.49 14.51
CA VAL A 222 -21.80 -13.44 14.09
C VAL A 222 -22.40 -14.83 14.01
N GLU A 223 -22.30 -15.43 12.85
CA GLU A 223 -22.65 -16.84 12.68
C GLU A 223 -21.49 -17.71 13.12
N ILE A 224 -21.76 -18.65 14.03
CA ILE A 224 -20.79 -19.63 14.49
C ILE A 224 -21.31 -21.04 14.23
N LYS A 225 -20.44 -21.91 13.79
CA LYS A 225 -20.74 -23.34 13.55
C LYS A 225 -19.70 -24.23 14.23
N LYS A 226 -20.11 -25.41 14.62
CA LYS A 226 -19.17 -26.43 15.08
C LYS A 226 -18.34 -26.95 13.90
N SER A 227 -17.07 -27.13 14.15
CA SER A 227 -16.11 -27.73 13.23
C SER A 227 -15.19 -28.69 14.00
N ARG A 228 -14.37 -29.46 13.31
CA ARG A 228 -13.39 -30.36 13.92
C ARG A 228 -11.98 -29.91 13.55
N LYS A 229 -11.11 -29.90 14.54
CA LYS A 229 -9.68 -29.60 14.39
C LYS A 229 -8.87 -30.73 15.04
N ILE A 230 -7.70 -31.00 14.47
CA ILE A 230 -6.73 -31.87 15.14
C ILE A 230 -6.22 -31.10 16.38
N VAL A 231 -6.52 -31.66 17.57
CA VAL A 231 -6.13 -31.08 18.86
C VAL A 231 -4.93 -31.79 19.48
N GLY A 232 -4.53 -32.95 18.92
CA GLY A 232 -3.38 -33.71 19.37
C GLY A 232 -3.13 -34.92 18.48
N TYR A 233 -2.14 -35.70 18.85
CA TYR A 233 -1.84 -36.99 18.23
C TYR A 233 -1.60 -38.01 19.32
N THR A 234 -2.27 -39.18 19.20
CA THR A 234 -2.01 -40.36 20.06
C THR A 234 -1.11 -41.32 19.31
N GLN A 235 -0.03 -41.75 19.97
CA GLN A 235 0.85 -42.77 19.42
C GLN A 235 0.20 -44.14 19.56
N PHE A 236 0.01 -44.81 18.45
CA PHE A 236 -0.46 -46.21 18.42
C PHE A 236 0.72 -47.14 18.04
N ASN A 237 0.96 -48.19 18.81
CA ASN A 237 1.97 -49.16 18.47
C ASN A 237 1.37 -50.21 17.53
N SER A 238 1.72 -50.14 16.24
CA SER A 238 1.36 -51.16 15.26
C SER A 238 2.48 -52.20 15.09
N PRO A 239 2.21 -53.36 14.51
CA PRO A 239 3.25 -54.37 14.22
C PRO A 239 4.35 -53.83 13.28
N GLU A 240 4.07 -52.79 12.53
CA GLU A 240 5.00 -52.12 11.58
C GLU A 240 5.75 -50.95 12.21
N GLY A 241 5.50 -50.65 13.48
CA GLY A 241 6.10 -49.53 14.21
C GLY A 241 5.07 -48.53 14.78
N PRO A 242 5.52 -47.51 15.52
CA PRO A 242 4.64 -46.53 16.10
C PRO A 242 4.00 -45.64 15.02
N VAL A 243 2.67 -45.55 15.03
CA VAL A 243 1.88 -44.68 14.13
C VAL A 243 1.23 -43.57 14.96
N MET A 244 1.37 -42.33 14.52
CA MET A 244 0.70 -41.18 15.13
C MET A 244 -0.69 -41.00 14.52
N VAL A 245 -1.73 -41.17 15.34
CA VAL A 245 -3.11 -41.02 14.94
C VAL A 245 -3.63 -39.67 15.41
N PRO A 246 -4.19 -38.84 14.52
CA PRO A 246 -4.71 -37.52 14.90
C PRO A 246 -5.93 -37.63 15.78
N GLU A 247 -5.94 -36.89 16.88
CA GLU A 247 -7.10 -36.68 17.74
C GLU A 247 -7.85 -35.43 17.28
N TYR A 248 -9.17 -35.55 17.08
CA TYR A 248 -10.03 -34.45 16.66
C TYR A 248 -10.84 -33.94 17.85
N GLY A 249 -10.75 -32.62 18.09
CA GLY A 249 -11.60 -31.91 19.03
C GLY A 249 -12.65 -31.06 18.32
N ASP A 250 -13.78 -30.84 18.98
CA ASP A 250 -14.80 -29.90 18.51
C ASP A 250 -14.33 -28.48 18.80
N ILE A 251 -14.38 -27.64 17.77
CA ILE A 251 -14.13 -26.21 17.85
C ILE A 251 -15.34 -25.45 17.33
N TRP A 252 -15.41 -24.16 17.65
CA TRP A 252 -16.36 -23.25 17.03
C TRP A 252 -15.61 -22.33 16.07
N ILE A 253 -16.16 -22.16 14.89
CA ILE A 253 -15.64 -21.27 13.86
C ILE A 253 -16.72 -20.33 13.38
N ASP A 254 -16.33 -19.12 12.96
CA ASP A 254 -17.22 -18.17 12.31
C ASP A 254 -17.31 -18.41 10.79
N LYS A 255 -17.98 -17.51 10.08
CA LYS A 255 -18.15 -17.59 8.63
C LYS A 255 -16.83 -17.47 7.85
N ASP A 256 -15.80 -16.89 8.43
CA ASP A 256 -14.46 -16.74 7.84
C ASP A 256 -13.55 -17.95 8.23
N ASP A 257 -14.14 -19.06 8.71
CA ASP A 257 -13.47 -20.27 9.19
C ASP A 257 -12.42 -20.02 10.31
N THR A 258 -12.58 -18.93 11.04
CA THR A 258 -11.69 -18.58 12.15
C THR A 258 -12.26 -19.08 13.47
N GLU A 259 -11.40 -19.69 14.29
CA GLU A 259 -11.79 -20.23 15.60
C GLU A 259 -12.26 -19.12 16.54
N VAL A 260 -13.36 -19.37 17.23
CA VAL A 260 -13.95 -18.47 18.22
C VAL A 260 -14.37 -19.24 19.47
N ASP A 261 -14.23 -18.61 20.64
CA ASP A 261 -14.77 -19.13 21.89
C ASP A 261 -16.21 -18.60 22.08
N PRO A 262 -17.23 -19.47 22.01
CA PRO A 262 -18.63 -19.05 22.13
C PRO A 262 -18.96 -18.41 23.47
N LYS A 263 -18.12 -18.58 24.49
CA LYS A 263 -18.28 -17.93 25.81
C LYS A 263 -18.35 -16.40 25.71
N TYR A 264 -17.65 -15.81 24.75
CA TYR A 264 -17.62 -14.36 24.55
C TYR A 264 -18.60 -13.86 23.48
N ILE A 265 -19.43 -14.77 22.95
CA ILE A 265 -20.45 -14.45 21.96
C ILE A 265 -21.83 -14.65 22.63
N LYS A 266 -22.55 -13.55 22.85
CA LYS A 266 -23.84 -13.60 23.55
C LYS A 266 -24.99 -13.48 22.54
N ASN A 267 -25.85 -14.49 22.46
CA ASN A 267 -27.00 -14.55 21.55
C ASN A 267 -26.61 -14.34 20.07
N GLY A 268 -25.52 -14.95 19.63
CA GLY A 268 -24.99 -14.79 18.26
C GLY A 268 -24.43 -13.41 17.97
N LYS A 269 -24.06 -12.65 18.99
CA LYS A 269 -23.54 -11.27 18.83
C LYS A 269 -22.17 -11.10 19.45
N LEU A 270 -21.30 -10.39 18.76
CA LEU A 270 -20.00 -9.95 19.27
C LEU A 270 -20.18 -8.91 20.39
N PRO A 271 -19.21 -8.80 21.32
CA PRO A 271 -19.23 -7.74 22.32
C PRO A 271 -19.04 -6.33 21.72
N LYS A 272 -19.15 -5.32 22.55
CA LYS A 272 -18.82 -3.93 22.19
C LYS A 272 -17.46 -3.87 21.51
N PHE A 273 -17.32 -3.11 20.43
CA PHE A 273 -16.14 -3.00 19.57
C PHE A 273 -15.82 -4.26 18.73
N GLY A 274 -16.80 -5.13 18.48
CA GLY A 274 -16.66 -6.27 17.60
C GLY A 274 -15.54 -7.23 18.01
N PHE A 275 -14.72 -7.64 17.07
CA PHE A 275 -13.59 -8.53 17.35
C PHE A 275 -12.50 -7.91 18.23
N LEU A 276 -12.33 -6.58 18.25
CA LEU A 276 -11.43 -5.96 19.22
C LEU A 276 -11.91 -6.21 20.65
N GLY A 277 -13.20 -6.00 20.94
CA GLY A 277 -13.78 -6.28 22.23
C GLY A 277 -13.73 -7.77 22.59
N TYR A 278 -13.97 -8.65 21.62
CA TYR A 278 -13.80 -10.09 21.78
C TYR A 278 -12.38 -10.44 22.27
N TYR A 279 -11.33 -9.90 21.63
CA TYR A 279 -9.96 -10.19 22.05
C TYR A 279 -9.58 -9.52 23.38
N LEU A 280 -10.10 -8.33 23.66
CA LEU A 280 -9.91 -7.69 24.96
C LEU A 280 -10.46 -8.55 26.12
N LEU A 281 -11.62 -9.20 25.90
CA LEU A 281 -12.23 -10.09 26.89
C LEU A 281 -11.57 -11.46 26.93
N SER A 282 -11.38 -12.12 25.79
CA SER A 282 -10.83 -13.48 25.72
C SER A 282 -9.40 -13.57 26.25
N LYS A 283 -8.60 -12.54 26.01
CA LYS A 283 -7.23 -12.39 26.55
C LYS A 283 -7.22 -11.82 27.99
N LYS A 284 -8.37 -11.57 28.61
CA LYS A 284 -8.52 -11.05 29.97
C LYS A 284 -7.79 -9.70 30.19
N ILE A 285 -7.74 -8.86 29.18
CA ILE A 285 -7.12 -7.52 29.24
C ILE A 285 -8.03 -6.56 30.00
N VAL A 286 -9.33 -6.68 29.77
CA VAL A 286 -10.38 -5.96 30.48
C VAL A 286 -11.49 -6.91 30.93
N SER A 287 -12.25 -6.53 31.95
CA SER A 287 -13.50 -7.18 32.34
C SER A 287 -14.67 -6.71 31.45
N GLU A 288 -15.79 -7.41 31.46
CA GLU A 288 -17.00 -6.98 30.74
C GLU A 288 -17.45 -5.58 31.19
N GLN A 289 -17.40 -5.31 32.51
CA GLN A 289 -17.77 -4.00 33.05
C GLN A 289 -16.82 -2.89 32.59
N GLU A 290 -15.51 -3.16 32.56
CA GLU A 290 -14.54 -2.19 32.02
C GLU A 290 -14.81 -1.94 30.52
N LEU A 291 -15.06 -2.99 29.73
CA LEU A 291 -15.31 -2.86 28.30
C LEU A 291 -16.52 -1.97 27.99
N GLU A 292 -17.60 -2.09 28.77
CA GLU A 292 -18.79 -1.23 28.60
C GLU A 292 -18.50 0.25 28.88
N ASN A 293 -17.56 0.54 29.79
CA ASN A 293 -17.20 1.91 30.19
C ASN A 293 -16.12 2.55 29.30
N ILE A 294 -15.43 1.78 28.45
CA ILE A 294 -14.43 2.32 27.52
C ILE A 294 -15.10 3.14 26.42
N GLU A 295 -14.59 4.36 26.18
CA GLU A 295 -14.87 5.14 24.98
C GLU A 295 -13.82 4.80 23.91
N LEU A 296 -14.27 4.58 22.67
CA LEU A 296 -13.38 4.33 21.53
C LEU A 296 -13.69 5.32 20.41
N ASP A 297 -12.66 6.03 19.99
CA ASP A 297 -12.74 7.00 18.89
C ASP A 297 -11.82 6.56 17.74
N VAL A 298 -12.34 6.52 16.52
CA VAL A 298 -11.54 6.48 15.31
C VAL A 298 -11.22 7.91 14.91
N ARG A 299 -9.98 8.33 15.14
CA ARG A 299 -9.55 9.71 14.93
C ARG A 299 -9.20 9.98 13.48
N PHE A 300 -8.39 9.12 12.88
CA PHE A 300 -7.89 9.31 11.53
C PHE A 300 -7.95 8.03 10.71
N ILE A 301 -8.37 8.14 9.44
CA ILE A 301 -8.30 7.07 8.45
C ILE A 301 -7.49 7.58 7.25
N GLY A 302 -6.23 7.15 7.12
CA GLY A 302 -5.35 7.53 6.03
C GLY A 302 -5.14 6.38 5.04
N VAL A 303 -5.63 6.53 3.81
CA VAL A 303 -5.56 5.42 2.85
C VAL A 303 -4.97 5.84 1.50
N TYR A 304 -4.22 4.91 0.90
CA TYR A 304 -3.62 5.04 -0.41
C TYR A 304 -4.30 4.08 -1.38
N ASP A 305 -4.86 4.61 -2.41
CA ASP A 305 -5.36 3.94 -3.62
C ASP A 305 -6.13 2.66 -3.36
N THR A 306 -7.29 2.78 -2.70
CA THR A 306 -8.11 1.65 -2.23
C THR A 306 -8.58 0.76 -3.38
N VAL A 307 -8.32 -0.53 -3.24
CA VAL A 307 -8.84 -1.62 -4.09
C VAL A 307 -9.68 -2.55 -3.22
N SER A 308 -10.89 -2.90 -3.64
CA SER A 308 -11.86 -3.65 -2.82
C SER A 308 -11.98 -5.13 -3.16
N SER A 309 -11.08 -5.70 -3.97
CA SER A 309 -11.24 -7.10 -4.40
C SER A 309 -11.25 -8.09 -3.22
N TYR A 310 -12.41 -8.69 -2.99
CA TYR A 310 -12.70 -9.64 -1.92
C TYR A 310 -13.75 -10.66 -2.39
N GLU A 311 -13.55 -11.95 -2.14
CA GLU A 311 -14.55 -13.00 -2.33
C GLU A 311 -14.88 -13.66 -0.98
N GLU A 312 -16.14 -13.66 -0.61
CA GLU A 312 -16.60 -14.34 0.59
C GLU A 312 -16.60 -15.87 0.39
N PHE A 313 -16.08 -16.62 1.38
CA PHE A 313 -16.11 -18.08 1.38
C PHE A 313 -17.56 -18.56 1.61
N GLY A 314 -18.37 -18.65 0.61
CA GLY A 314 -19.74 -19.10 0.81
C GLY A 314 -20.37 -19.64 -0.45
N ASP A 315 -20.28 -18.93 -1.54
CA ASP A 315 -21.06 -19.28 -2.73
C ASP A 315 -20.33 -20.15 -3.77
N MET A 316 -19.00 -20.15 -3.81
CA MET A 316 -18.26 -20.91 -4.82
C MET A 316 -16.95 -21.56 -4.36
N GLY A 317 -16.40 -21.22 -3.21
CA GLY A 317 -15.06 -21.66 -2.77
C GLY A 317 -14.94 -23.17 -2.55
N ALA A 318 -15.97 -23.82 -2.05
CA ALA A 318 -15.98 -25.27 -1.85
C ALA A 318 -16.14 -26.05 -3.17
N LEU A 319 -16.88 -25.52 -4.14
CA LEU A 319 -17.06 -26.11 -5.47
C LEU A 319 -15.83 -25.87 -6.37
N ARG A 320 -15.10 -24.76 -6.19
CA ARG A 320 -13.87 -24.42 -6.92
C ARG A 320 -12.69 -25.34 -6.56
N ARG A 321 -12.64 -25.87 -5.33
CA ARG A 321 -11.57 -26.80 -4.89
C ARG A 321 -11.66 -28.18 -5.52
N VAL A 322 -12.79 -28.57 -6.09
CA VAL A 322 -13.07 -29.94 -6.54
C VAL A 322 -13.70 -29.98 -7.94
N GLY A 323 -13.15 -29.32 -8.94
CA GLY A 323 -13.70 -29.48 -10.28
C GLY A 323 -13.00 -28.73 -11.40
N TRP A 324 -13.35 -29.10 -12.65
CA TRP A 324 -12.90 -28.50 -13.92
C TRP A 324 -13.10 -26.97 -14.00
N GLU A 325 -14.11 -26.42 -13.32
CA GLU A 325 -14.38 -24.98 -13.20
C GLU A 325 -13.30 -24.25 -12.38
N GLY A 326 -12.82 -24.86 -11.30
CA GLY A 326 -11.70 -24.32 -10.51
C GLY A 326 -10.41 -24.22 -11.32
N MET A 327 -10.18 -25.14 -12.24
CA MET A 327 -9.02 -25.12 -13.12
C MET A 327 -9.13 -23.97 -14.16
N LYS A 328 -10.33 -23.68 -14.69
CA LYS A 328 -10.56 -22.55 -15.60
C LYS A 328 -10.35 -21.19 -14.92
N HIS A 329 -10.81 -21.02 -13.69
CA HIS A 329 -10.63 -19.77 -12.94
C HIS A 329 -9.18 -19.58 -12.49
N SER A 330 -8.50 -20.66 -12.14
CA SER A 330 -7.06 -20.63 -11.80
C SER A 330 -6.17 -20.27 -13.00
N VAL A 331 -6.61 -20.59 -14.23
CA VAL A 331 -5.84 -20.34 -15.47
C VAL A 331 -6.18 -18.98 -16.10
N LEU A 332 -7.41 -18.47 -15.90
CA LEU A 332 -7.90 -17.21 -16.50
C LEU A 332 -7.84 -16.01 -15.57
N GLY A 333 -7.40 -16.19 -14.32
CA GLY A 333 -7.43 -15.18 -13.27
C GLY A 333 -8.84 -14.93 -12.71
N PRO A 334 -8.96 -14.49 -11.45
CA PRO A 334 -10.25 -14.18 -10.86
C PRO A 334 -10.87 -12.94 -11.52
N LYS A 335 -12.12 -13.04 -11.95
CA LYS A 335 -12.92 -11.86 -12.29
C LYS A 335 -13.60 -11.38 -11.02
N HIS A 336 -13.07 -10.32 -10.41
CA HIS A 336 -13.64 -9.74 -9.21
C HIS A 336 -14.91 -8.94 -9.53
N ASN A 337 -15.92 -9.07 -8.68
CA ASN A 337 -17.08 -8.19 -8.70
C ASN A 337 -16.87 -7.07 -7.66
N PHE A 338 -16.09 -6.07 -8.03
CA PHE A 338 -15.75 -4.94 -7.14
C PHE A 338 -16.96 -4.19 -6.56
N GLY A 339 -18.12 -4.30 -7.17
CA GLY A 339 -19.36 -3.68 -6.66
C GLY A 339 -19.86 -4.34 -5.40
N ASP A 340 -19.91 -5.68 -5.39
CA ASP A 340 -20.35 -6.47 -4.23
C ASP A 340 -19.34 -6.37 -3.08
N ASP A 341 -18.04 -6.35 -3.38
CA ASP A 341 -16.97 -6.24 -2.41
C ASP A 341 -17.08 -4.97 -1.56
N VAL A 342 -17.47 -3.85 -2.17
CA VAL A 342 -17.66 -2.57 -1.48
C VAL A 342 -18.73 -2.67 -0.40
N GLU A 343 -19.82 -3.39 -0.66
CA GLU A 343 -20.92 -3.56 0.28
C GLU A 343 -20.59 -4.60 1.36
N GLN A 344 -20.00 -5.73 0.99
CA GLN A 344 -19.61 -6.80 1.92
C GLN A 344 -18.60 -6.32 2.96
N LEU A 345 -17.65 -5.48 2.56
CA LEU A 345 -16.64 -4.88 3.43
C LEU A 345 -17.08 -3.56 4.07
N GLN A 346 -18.29 -3.07 3.80
CA GLN A 346 -18.84 -1.81 4.33
C GLN A 346 -17.92 -0.59 4.07
N LEU A 347 -17.30 -0.53 2.89
CA LEU A 347 -16.27 0.47 2.59
C LEU A 347 -16.82 1.89 2.42
N LYS A 348 -18.11 2.07 2.11
CA LYS A 348 -18.74 3.40 2.00
C LYS A 348 -18.99 4.05 3.36
N ASN A 349 -19.17 3.24 4.40
CA ASN A 349 -19.51 3.75 5.73
C ASN A 349 -18.72 3.01 6.82
N PRO A 350 -17.47 3.37 7.04
CA PRO A 350 -16.64 2.76 8.08
C PRO A 350 -17.04 3.15 9.51
N GLY A 351 -18.18 3.83 9.69
CA GLY A 351 -18.66 4.29 10.98
C GLY A 351 -18.29 5.75 11.28
N SER A 352 -18.27 6.13 12.56
CA SER A 352 -17.86 7.47 12.97
C SER A 352 -16.35 7.60 12.98
N TYR A 353 -15.85 8.63 12.35
CA TYR A 353 -14.45 9.03 12.36
C TYR A 353 -14.35 10.56 12.30
N PHE A 354 -13.19 11.10 12.73
CA PHE A 354 -13.02 12.56 12.67
C PHE A 354 -12.61 13.03 11.32
N ARG A 355 -11.60 12.35 10.74
CA ARG A 355 -11.12 12.69 9.41
C ARG A 355 -10.66 11.44 8.66
N ALA A 356 -10.91 11.49 7.35
CA ALA A 356 -10.38 10.52 6.43
C ALA A 356 -9.66 11.22 5.29
N VAL A 357 -8.56 10.63 4.84
CA VAL A 357 -7.76 11.07 3.69
C VAL A 357 -7.59 9.90 2.75
N HIS A 358 -7.82 10.12 1.45
CA HIS A 358 -7.65 9.12 0.42
C HIS A 358 -6.83 9.68 -0.74
N PHE A 359 -5.62 9.19 -0.92
CA PHE A 359 -4.77 9.52 -2.06
C PHE A 359 -4.90 8.46 -3.14
N THR A 360 -5.17 8.86 -4.38
CA THR A 360 -5.48 7.95 -5.50
C THR A 360 -4.55 8.15 -6.68
N ALA A 361 -4.38 7.10 -7.49
CA ALA A 361 -3.52 7.05 -8.65
C ALA A 361 -4.29 7.43 -9.93
N ALA A 362 -3.81 8.44 -10.68
CA ALA A 362 -4.45 8.92 -11.89
C ALA A 362 -4.22 8.01 -13.12
N ASN A 363 -3.11 7.29 -13.15
CA ASN A 363 -2.67 6.56 -14.34
C ASN A 363 -2.79 5.03 -14.23
N GLU A 364 -3.35 4.53 -13.11
CA GLU A 364 -3.65 3.11 -12.98
C GLU A 364 -4.79 2.69 -13.93
N HIS A 365 -4.61 1.56 -14.62
CA HIS A 365 -5.59 1.08 -15.60
C HIS A 365 -5.65 -0.44 -15.73
N ARG A 366 -5.05 -1.18 -14.79
CA ARG A 366 -5.16 -2.64 -14.71
C ARG A 366 -6.57 -3.07 -14.34
N GLU A 367 -7.04 -4.20 -14.91
CA GLU A 367 -8.39 -4.73 -14.70
C GLU A 367 -8.68 -5.01 -13.21
N ASN A 368 -7.72 -5.58 -12.49
CA ASN A 368 -7.88 -6.00 -11.10
C ASN A 368 -7.55 -4.88 -10.09
N PHE A 369 -7.30 -3.64 -10.55
CA PHE A 369 -6.97 -2.50 -9.69
C PHE A 369 -8.01 -1.38 -9.77
N SER A 370 -9.27 -1.76 -9.84
CA SER A 370 -10.37 -0.79 -9.82
C SER A 370 -10.35 0.04 -8.55
N LEU A 371 -10.56 1.35 -8.70
CA LEU A 371 -10.56 2.28 -7.57
C LEU A 371 -11.87 2.17 -6.78
N THR A 372 -11.77 2.09 -5.48
CA THR A 372 -12.92 2.22 -4.58
C THR A 372 -12.89 3.57 -3.88
N ARG A 373 -13.77 4.49 -4.31
CA ARG A 373 -13.93 5.83 -3.73
C ARG A 373 -14.19 5.76 -2.22
N PHE A 374 -13.82 6.83 -1.54
CA PHE A 374 -14.11 6.99 -0.12
C PHE A 374 -14.93 8.26 0.12
N PRO A 375 -16.27 8.21 -0.01
CA PRO A 375 -17.13 9.34 0.22
C PRO A 375 -16.93 9.94 1.63
N GLY A 376 -16.86 11.27 1.71
CA GLY A 376 -16.61 11.98 2.97
C GLY A 376 -15.15 12.12 3.38
N SER A 377 -14.21 11.53 2.64
CA SER A 377 -12.77 11.77 2.86
C SER A 377 -12.27 12.99 2.08
N ILE A 378 -11.11 13.51 2.49
CA ILE A 378 -10.29 14.38 1.63
C ILE A 378 -9.66 13.50 0.57
N GLU A 379 -10.27 13.44 -0.62
CA GLU A 379 -9.75 12.63 -1.71
C GLU A 379 -8.94 13.49 -2.67
N LYS A 380 -7.70 13.09 -2.93
CA LYS A 380 -6.78 13.76 -3.84
C LYS A 380 -6.13 12.76 -4.78
N GLU A 381 -6.20 13.05 -6.06
CA GLU A 381 -5.64 12.20 -7.12
C GLU A 381 -4.29 12.74 -7.59
N PHE A 382 -3.28 11.87 -7.65
CA PHE A 382 -1.92 12.22 -8.04
C PHE A 382 -1.54 11.54 -9.37
N PRO A 383 -0.68 12.17 -10.19
CA PRO A 383 -0.05 11.50 -11.31
C PRO A 383 0.67 10.22 -10.85
N GLY A 384 0.66 9.20 -11.68
CA GLY A 384 1.32 7.92 -11.40
C GLY A 384 0.35 6.75 -11.28
N VAL A 385 0.89 5.57 -11.10
CA VAL A 385 0.16 4.31 -10.91
C VAL A 385 0.10 3.92 -9.44
N HIS A 386 -0.59 2.84 -9.13
CA HIS A 386 -0.89 2.33 -7.80
C HIS A 386 0.26 2.43 -6.79
N CYS A 387 1.43 1.89 -7.14
CA CYS A 387 2.59 1.89 -6.25
C CYS A 387 3.40 3.20 -6.29
N ASP A 388 3.18 4.10 -7.25
CA ASP A 388 3.74 5.46 -7.18
C ASP A 388 3.09 6.27 -6.05
N ILE A 389 1.86 5.92 -5.67
CA ILE A 389 1.11 6.57 -4.60
C ILE A 389 1.30 5.81 -3.27
N GLY A 390 1.24 4.49 -3.29
CA GLY A 390 1.33 3.65 -2.10
C GLY A 390 2.73 3.19 -1.71
N GLY A 391 3.74 3.43 -2.52
CA GLY A 391 5.08 2.85 -2.39
C GLY A 391 5.15 1.41 -2.91
N ALA A 392 6.23 0.73 -2.65
CA ALA A 392 6.60 -0.65 -2.96
C ALA A 392 7.58 -0.83 -4.11
N TYR A 393 7.76 0.14 -5.00
CA TYR A 393 8.77 0.05 -6.06
C TYR A 393 10.19 0.22 -5.52
N GLU A 394 11.15 -0.33 -6.27
CA GLU A 394 12.59 -0.15 -6.08
C GLU A 394 13.14 0.85 -7.09
N ASN A 395 14.31 1.45 -6.81
CA ASN A 395 15.07 2.21 -7.80
C ASN A 395 15.75 1.26 -8.77
N GLY A 396 15.69 1.54 -10.07
CA GLY A 396 16.40 0.74 -11.06
C GLY A 396 15.74 0.67 -12.44
N MET A 397 16.04 -0.42 -13.15
CA MET A 397 15.51 -0.67 -14.49
C MET A 397 14.10 -1.23 -14.44
N GLU A 398 13.13 -0.48 -14.97
CA GLU A 398 11.81 -1.00 -15.28
C GLU A 398 11.83 -1.67 -16.66
N THR A 399 11.41 -2.94 -16.70
CA THR A 399 11.18 -3.67 -17.95
C THR A 399 9.74 -4.12 -18.00
N VAL A 400 8.98 -3.58 -18.96
CA VAL A 400 7.60 -4.01 -19.25
C VAL A 400 7.63 -4.79 -20.55
N ASP A 401 7.61 -6.12 -20.45
CA ASP A 401 7.84 -7.00 -21.60
C ASP A 401 6.67 -7.00 -22.59
N GLU A 402 5.43 -6.86 -22.11
CA GLU A 402 4.23 -6.86 -22.93
C GLU A 402 3.26 -5.72 -22.58
N ILE A 403 3.61 -4.48 -22.94
CA ILE A 403 2.69 -3.34 -22.81
C ILE A 403 1.42 -3.58 -23.61
N GLU A 404 1.57 -4.14 -24.84
CA GLU A 404 0.47 -4.57 -25.72
C GLU A 404 0.95 -5.64 -26.70
N THR A 405 0.04 -6.51 -27.17
CA THR A 405 0.41 -7.65 -28.02
C THR A 405 -0.50 -7.83 -29.23
N SER A 406 0.02 -8.51 -30.26
CA SER A 406 -0.75 -8.83 -31.47
C SER A 406 -1.85 -9.88 -31.25
N ASN A 407 -1.87 -10.57 -30.10
CA ASN A 407 -2.97 -11.45 -29.72
C ASN A 407 -4.23 -10.68 -29.32
N HIS A 408 -4.06 -9.47 -28.80
CA HIS A 408 -5.16 -8.63 -28.32
C HIS A 408 -5.49 -7.49 -29.29
N LYS A 409 -4.51 -6.97 -30.04
CA LYS A 409 -4.69 -5.81 -30.92
C LYS A 409 -3.93 -5.98 -32.25
N PRO A 410 -4.44 -5.45 -33.38
CA PRO A 410 -3.77 -5.54 -34.68
C PRO A 410 -2.50 -4.66 -34.73
N LEU A 411 -1.57 -4.96 -35.66
CA LEU A 411 -0.28 -4.28 -35.77
C LEU A 411 -0.38 -2.75 -35.89
N TRP A 412 -1.35 -2.26 -36.68
CA TRP A 412 -1.55 -0.82 -36.82
C TRP A 412 -1.85 -0.15 -35.47
N PHE A 413 -2.58 -0.86 -34.58
CA PHE A 413 -2.86 -0.39 -33.22
C PHE A 413 -1.59 -0.38 -32.37
N LEU A 414 -0.74 -1.41 -32.45
CA LEU A 414 0.53 -1.44 -31.73
C LEU A 414 1.40 -0.24 -32.10
N ASN A 415 1.52 0.07 -33.40
CA ASN A 415 2.25 1.24 -33.88
C ASN A 415 1.67 2.55 -33.33
N LYS A 416 0.33 2.69 -33.38
CA LYS A 416 -0.36 3.86 -32.82
C LYS A 416 -0.14 3.98 -31.31
N ARG A 417 -0.26 2.87 -30.58
CA ARG A 417 -0.08 2.84 -29.12
C ARG A 417 1.35 3.19 -28.73
N ARG A 418 2.33 2.62 -29.42
CA ARG A 418 3.74 2.98 -29.21
C ARG A 418 3.97 4.48 -29.40
N GLN A 419 3.46 5.06 -30.52
CA GLN A 419 3.60 6.50 -30.77
C GLN A 419 2.91 7.33 -29.69
N GLN A 420 1.69 6.95 -29.30
CA GLN A 420 0.95 7.61 -28.22
C GLN A 420 1.77 7.67 -26.91
N LEU A 421 2.41 6.55 -26.50
CA LEU A 421 3.22 6.50 -25.29
C LEU A 421 4.46 7.41 -25.36
N ILE A 422 5.00 7.60 -26.56
CA ILE A 422 6.09 8.56 -26.81
C ILE A 422 5.55 9.99 -26.72
N ASP A 423 4.44 10.31 -27.38
CA ASP A 423 3.83 11.63 -27.40
C ASP A 423 3.30 12.06 -26.01
N GLU A 424 2.88 11.09 -25.20
CA GLU A 424 2.49 11.29 -23.81
C GLU A 424 3.69 11.34 -22.84
N HIS A 425 4.91 11.25 -23.33
CA HIS A 425 6.15 11.29 -22.56
C HIS A 425 6.32 10.19 -21.50
N TRP A 426 5.74 9.00 -21.73
CA TRP A 426 6.02 7.84 -20.89
C TRP A 426 7.35 7.18 -21.22
N TYR A 427 7.73 7.16 -22.50
CA TYR A 427 8.97 6.57 -22.99
C TYR A 427 9.66 7.49 -23.99
N TYR A 428 10.97 7.56 -23.96
CA TYR A 428 11.73 8.04 -25.11
C TYR A 428 11.67 7.02 -26.25
N LYS A 429 11.83 7.48 -27.49
CA LYS A 429 11.73 6.63 -28.67
C LYS A 429 12.64 5.39 -28.62
N GLU A 430 13.79 5.53 -27.98
CA GLU A 430 14.82 4.49 -27.80
C GLU A 430 14.49 3.49 -26.71
N GLN A 431 13.54 3.81 -25.85
CA GLN A 431 13.15 3.01 -24.69
C GLN A 431 11.97 2.07 -24.97
N ILE A 432 11.29 2.23 -26.10
CA ILE A 432 10.08 1.47 -26.45
C ILE A 432 10.14 0.96 -27.90
N GLU A 433 9.96 -0.33 -28.07
CA GLU A 433 10.05 -0.98 -29.38
C GLU A 433 8.95 -2.02 -29.60
N ILE A 434 8.74 -2.37 -30.88
CA ILE A 434 7.87 -3.47 -31.25
C ILE A 434 8.74 -4.65 -31.64
N ASN A 435 8.74 -5.68 -30.81
CA ASN A 435 9.51 -6.90 -30.99
C ASN A 435 8.71 -8.00 -31.67
N ASN A 436 9.36 -8.76 -32.55
CA ASN A 436 8.81 -9.94 -33.18
C ASN A 436 9.31 -11.18 -32.46
N LYS A 437 8.43 -11.96 -31.82
CA LYS A 437 8.75 -13.31 -31.34
C LYS A 437 8.26 -14.33 -32.37
N PHE A 438 9.13 -15.10 -32.96
CA PHE A 438 8.72 -16.26 -33.75
C PHE A 438 8.27 -17.34 -32.78
N LEU A 439 6.97 -17.59 -32.72
CA LEU A 439 6.44 -18.79 -32.09
C LEU A 439 6.96 -20.00 -32.87
N ASN A 440 7.56 -20.97 -32.15
CA ASN A 440 8.15 -22.19 -32.75
C ASN A 440 7.26 -22.81 -33.85
N ALA A 441 7.86 -23.50 -34.77
CA ALA A 441 7.37 -24.02 -36.04
C ALA A 441 5.99 -24.74 -36.10
N ILE A 442 5.22 -24.74 -35.04
CA ILE A 442 3.89 -25.39 -34.97
C ILE A 442 2.74 -24.40 -35.19
N SER A 443 2.97 -23.09 -35.15
CA SER A 443 1.90 -22.09 -35.37
C SER A 443 1.99 -21.47 -36.76
N PHE A 444 1.48 -22.14 -37.78
CA PHE A 444 1.11 -21.69 -39.13
C PHE A 444 1.44 -20.21 -39.46
N GLY A 445 2.71 -19.80 -39.40
CA GLY A 445 3.17 -18.50 -39.92
C GLY A 445 2.72 -17.23 -39.22
N ASN A 446 2.04 -17.31 -38.07
CA ASN A 446 1.64 -16.13 -37.31
C ASN A 446 2.82 -15.56 -36.52
N VAL A 447 3.28 -14.37 -36.89
CA VAL A 447 4.32 -13.63 -36.18
C VAL A 447 3.68 -12.95 -34.96
N TYR A 448 4.03 -13.42 -33.77
CA TYR A 448 3.67 -12.73 -32.54
C TYR A 448 4.48 -11.43 -32.39
N ARG A 449 3.79 -10.34 -32.16
CA ARG A 449 4.38 -9.01 -31.97
C ARG A 449 3.96 -8.43 -30.65
N LYS A 450 4.88 -7.76 -29.98
CA LYS A 450 4.63 -7.11 -28.71
C LYS A 450 5.35 -5.77 -28.60
N ILE A 451 4.77 -4.85 -27.83
CA ILE A 451 5.42 -3.61 -27.43
C ILE A 451 6.16 -3.88 -26.11
N THR A 452 7.47 -3.64 -26.13
CA THR A 452 8.33 -3.75 -24.95
C THR A 452 8.88 -2.37 -24.58
N GLY A 453 8.83 -2.02 -23.30
CA GLY A 453 9.39 -0.78 -22.76
C GLY A 453 10.50 -1.08 -21.75
N ILE A 454 11.63 -0.36 -21.84
CA ILE A 454 12.75 -0.48 -20.91
C ILE A 454 13.25 0.92 -20.56
N ARG A 455 13.24 1.26 -19.27
CA ARG A 455 13.71 2.57 -18.79
C ARG A 455 14.22 2.50 -17.36
N PHE A 456 14.98 3.49 -16.95
CA PHE A 456 15.45 3.66 -15.58
C PHE A 456 14.51 4.58 -14.81
N LEU A 457 14.07 4.17 -13.63
CA LEU A 457 13.14 4.93 -12.80
C LEU A 457 13.62 5.03 -11.34
N ARG A 458 13.13 6.07 -10.68
CA ARG A 458 13.31 6.32 -9.25
C ARG A 458 11.98 6.27 -8.52
N LYS A 459 11.97 5.66 -7.34
CA LYS A 459 10.79 5.44 -6.48
C LYS A 459 10.44 6.64 -5.59
N GLU A 460 11.38 7.58 -5.43
CA GLU A 460 11.28 8.64 -4.41
C GLU A 460 10.08 9.59 -4.62
N TYR A 461 9.46 9.59 -5.80
CA TYR A 461 8.18 10.29 -6.00
C TYR A 461 7.10 9.81 -4.99
N SER A 462 7.09 8.53 -4.64
CA SER A 462 6.14 7.96 -3.67
C SER A 462 6.28 8.55 -2.25
N TYR A 463 7.39 9.25 -1.97
CA TYR A 463 7.60 9.93 -0.68
C TYR A 463 6.76 11.21 -0.56
N ILE A 464 6.37 11.83 -1.67
CA ILE A 464 5.52 13.04 -1.64
C ILE A 464 4.14 12.75 -1.03
N PRO A 465 3.36 11.74 -1.48
CA PRO A 465 2.13 11.35 -0.80
C PRO A 465 2.35 10.91 0.66
N LEU A 466 3.50 10.31 0.99
CA LEU A 466 3.86 9.93 2.35
C LEU A 466 3.96 11.17 3.26
N HIS A 467 4.70 12.20 2.82
CA HIS A 467 4.86 13.46 3.56
C HIS A 467 3.51 14.18 3.76
N PHE A 468 2.69 14.22 2.72
CA PHE A 468 1.36 14.87 2.80
C PHE A 468 0.40 14.13 3.73
N MET A 469 0.50 12.80 3.83
CA MET A 469 -0.32 12.04 4.77
C MET A 469 0.05 12.39 6.22
N GLU A 470 1.35 12.52 6.54
CA GLU A 470 1.78 13.01 7.85
C GLU A 470 1.30 14.44 8.09
N GLU A 471 1.51 15.34 7.16
CA GLU A 471 1.13 16.76 7.29
C GLU A 471 -0.38 16.93 7.52
N LEU A 472 -1.22 16.19 6.80
CA LEU A 472 -2.66 16.19 7.02
C LEU A 472 -3.04 15.62 8.39
N GLY A 473 -2.32 14.64 8.88
CA GLY A 473 -2.48 14.11 10.23
C GLY A 473 -2.08 15.12 11.29
N VAL A 474 -0.93 15.81 11.10
CA VAL A 474 -0.38 16.83 12.01
C VAL A 474 -1.28 18.05 12.13
N ASN A 475 -1.68 18.63 11.00
CA ASN A 475 -2.47 19.86 10.97
C ASN A 475 -3.83 19.74 11.66
N LEU A 476 -4.24 18.52 11.95
CA LEU A 476 -5.52 18.21 12.56
C LEU A 476 -5.43 17.95 14.06
N TYR A 477 -4.25 17.56 14.55
CA TYR A 477 -4.05 17.11 15.91
C TYR A 477 -2.69 17.52 16.44
N ASP A 478 -2.64 18.05 17.65
CA ASP A 478 -1.38 18.36 18.34
C ASP A 478 -0.56 17.12 18.71
N HIS A 479 -1.16 15.93 18.60
CA HIS A 479 -0.49 14.67 18.88
C HIS A 479 -0.37 13.83 17.62
N GLN A 480 0.85 13.32 17.37
CA GLN A 480 1.20 12.59 16.15
C GLN A 480 1.62 11.17 16.51
N ILE A 481 0.94 10.20 15.89
CA ILE A 481 1.42 8.82 15.91
C ILE A 481 2.56 8.64 14.91
N ILE A 482 2.50 9.37 13.78
CA ILE A 482 3.51 9.33 12.74
C ILE A 482 4.27 10.65 12.76
N THR A 483 5.59 10.58 12.83
CA THR A 483 6.47 11.75 12.78
C THR A 483 7.71 11.46 11.96
N LYS A 484 8.31 12.52 11.43
CA LYS A 484 9.63 12.49 10.79
C LYS A 484 9.67 11.74 9.45
N THR A 485 8.54 11.57 8.76
CA THR A 485 8.57 10.92 7.44
C THR A 485 9.41 11.73 6.46
N GLU A 486 9.27 13.04 6.46
CA GLU A 486 10.06 13.94 5.61
C GLU A 486 11.56 13.88 5.91
N ALA A 487 11.95 13.88 7.17
CA ALA A 487 13.35 13.77 7.57
C ALA A 487 13.95 12.39 7.30
N THR A 488 13.14 11.32 7.42
CA THR A 488 13.60 9.93 7.23
C THR A 488 13.64 9.53 5.76
N TYR A 489 12.67 10.01 4.97
CA TYR A 489 12.52 9.75 3.55
C TYR A 489 12.62 11.05 2.76
N SER A 490 13.74 11.80 2.96
CA SER A 490 13.98 13.10 2.31
C SER A 490 14.09 12.96 0.80
N ILE A 491 13.58 13.99 0.11
CA ILE A 491 13.70 14.20 -1.34
C ILE A 491 14.58 15.43 -1.67
N ASP A 492 15.18 16.08 -0.67
CA ASP A 492 15.89 17.35 -0.84
C ASP A 492 17.16 17.24 -1.68
N HIS A 493 17.70 16.02 -1.79
CA HIS A 493 18.87 15.73 -2.63
C HIS A 493 18.52 15.60 -4.12
N ASP A 494 17.22 15.52 -4.45
CA ASP A 494 16.74 15.39 -5.82
C ASP A 494 16.50 16.75 -6.49
N GLN A 495 16.80 16.84 -7.77
CA GLN A 495 16.69 18.10 -8.51
C GLN A 495 15.24 18.52 -8.76
N TYR A 496 14.31 17.57 -8.91
CA TYR A 496 12.95 17.82 -9.41
C TYR A 496 11.87 17.59 -8.36
N LEU A 497 12.09 16.65 -7.44
CA LEU A 497 11.07 16.25 -6.48
C LEU A 497 10.68 17.35 -5.47
N PRO A 498 11.59 18.22 -4.98
CA PRO A 498 11.17 19.35 -4.14
C PRO A 498 10.19 20.28 -4.85
N HIS A 499 10.47 20.63 -6.12
CA HIS A 499 9.57 21.48 -6.92
C HIS A 499 8.24 20.78 -7.24
N THR A 500 8.29 19.46 -7.45
CA THR A 500 7.08 18.63 -7.65
C THR A 500 6.25 18.61 -6.39
N LYS A 501 6.87 18.47 -5.22
CA LYS A 501 6.21 18.52 -3.92
C LYS A 501 5.52 19.87 -3.70
N ASP A 502 6.19 20.98 -3.96
CA ASP A 502 5.63 22.33 -3.82
C ASP A 502 4.38 22.53 -4.70
N LEU A 503 4.45 22.08 -5.95
CA LEU A 503 3.31 22.13 -6.87
C LEU A 503 2.12 21.30 -6.37
N LEU A 504 2.38 20.07 -5.95
CA LEU A 504 1.35 19.16 -5.43
C LEU A 504 0.85 19.62 -4.05
N HIS A 505 1.68 20.24 -3.23
CA HIS A 505 1.27 20.84 -1.96
C HIS A 505 0.20 21.91 -2.17
N ASN A 506 0.40 22.79 -3.16
CA ASN A 506 -0.62 23.78 -3.50
C ASN A 506 -1.96 23.12 -3.88
N TYR A 507 -1.93 22.05 -4.69
CA TYR A 507 -3.14 21.30 -5.04
C TYR A 507 -3.82 20.65 -3.82
N VAL A 508 -3.05 20.07 -2.90
CA VAL A 508 -3.58 19.33 -1.76
C VAL A 508 -4.13 20.27 -0.68
N PHE A 509 -3.39 21.33 -0.33
CA PHE A 509 -3.62 22.13 0.88
C PHE A 509 -4.25 23.50 0.63
N THR A 510 -4.02 24.12 -0.53
CA THR A 510 -4.45 25.50 -0.79
C THR A 510 -5.47 25.64 -1.92
N GLY A 511 -5.96 24.53 -2.46
CA GLY A 511 -7.01 24.55 -3.48
C GLY A 511 -6.54 24.81 -4.89
N GLY A 512 -5.25 24.60 -5.15
CA GLY A 512 -4.68 24.63 -6.50
C GLY A 512 -5.33 23.60 -7.43
N GLU A 513 -5.13 23.77 -8.72
CA GLU A 513 -5.68 22.89 -9.73
C GLU A 513 -5.01 21.52 -9.73
N LYS A 514 -5.78 20.49 -10.12
CA LYS A 514 -5.27 19.13 -10.34
C LYS A 514 -4.24 19.14 -11.48
N TRP A 515 -3.16 18.43 -11.29
CA TRP A 515 -2.08 18.35 -12.27
C TRP A 515 -2.43 17.36 -13.41
N ASN A 516 -2.97 17.89 -14.51
CA ASN A 516 -3.34 17.13 -15.70
C ASN A 516 -2.26 17.28 -16.78
N PHE A 517 -2.03 16.23 -17.54
CA PHE A 517 -1.12 16.24 -18.68
C PHE A 517 -1.78 16.96 -19.87
N GLN A 518 -1.00 17.83 -20.51
CA GLN A 518 -1.33 18.49 -21.77
C GLN A 518 -0.45 17.92 -22.88
N SER A 519 -1.03 17.69 -24.06
CA SER A 519 -0.27 17.35 -25.27
C SER A 519 0.74 18.46 -25.61
N ASP A 520 1.75 18.15 -26.41
CA ASP A 520 2.72 19.15 -26.83
C ASP A 520 2.07 20.28 -27.63
N GLU A 521 1.02 19.99 -28.41
CA GLU A 521 0.25 21.00 -29.15
C GLU A 521 -0.50 21.95 -28.21
N GLU A 522 -1.19 21.41 -27.20
CA GLU A 522 -1.90 22.20 -26.18
C GLU A 522 -0.93 23.05 -25.37
N PHE A 523 0.20 22.48 -24.96
CA PHE A 523 1.21 23.17 -24.19
C PHE A 523 1.86 24.32 -24.97
N GLU A 524 2.23 24.11 -26.24
CA GLU A 524 2.78 25.18 -27.07
C GLU A 524 1.72 26.25 -27.41
N LYS A 525 0.48 25.89 -27.54
CA LYS A 525 -0.62 26.85 -27.70
C LYS A 525 -0.76 27.74 -26.46
N GLU A 526 -0.85 27.15 -25.28
CA GLU A 526 -0.93 27.87 -24.02
C GLU A 526 0.26 28.82 -23.82
N LYS A 527 1.46 28.34 -24.11
CA LYS A 527 2.68 29.16 -24.04
C LYS A 527 2.63 30.38 -24.96
N LYS A 528 2.10 30.21 -26.18
CA LYS A 528 1.92 31.34 -27.13
C LYS A 528 0.83 32.31 -26.64
N GLU A 529 -0.25 31.83 -26.07
CA GLU A 529 -1.32 32.66 -25.51
C GLU A 529 -0.81 33.47 -24.33
N ARG A 530 -0.13 32.86 -23.37
CA ARG A 530 0.52 33.57 -22.24
C ARG A 530 1.56 34.59 -22.68
N ALA A 531 2.31 34.28 -23.75
CA ALA A 531 3.28 35.25 -24.30
C ALA A 531 2.58 36.48 -24.92
N ARG A 532 1.41 36.28 -25.56
CA ARG A 532 0.59 37.39 -26.09
C ARG A 532 -0.02 38.22 -24.96
N GLU A 533 -0.61 37.58 -23.94
CA GLU A 533 -1.19 38.25 -22.78
C GLU A 533 -0.13 39.13 -22.06
N ARG A 534 1.09 38.60 -21.87
CA ARG A 534 2.20 39.39 -21.30
C ARG A 534 2.63 40.55 -22.18
N ALA A 535 2.56 40.41 -23.50
CA ALA A 535 2.89 41.49 -24.43
C ALA A 535 1.79 42.55 -24.44
N GLU A 536 0.52 42.16 -24.31
CA GLU A 536 -0.62 43.08 -24.27
C GLU A 536 -0.81 43.74 -22.88
N ASN A 537 -0.45 43.05 -21.82
CA ASN A 537 -0.49 43.53 -20.44
C ASN A 537 0.90 43.34 -19.78
N PRO A 538 1.89 44.16 -20.12
CA PRO A 538 3.19 44.06 -19.48
C PRO A 538 3.05 44.34 -17.98
N GLU A 539 3.57 43.42 -17.15
CA GLU A 539 3.67 43.67 -15.71
C GLU A 539 4.37 45.02 -15.48
N PRO A 540 3.88 45.88 -14.56
CA PRO A 540 4.53 47.13 -14.27
C PRO A 540 5.97 46.82 -13.89
N ILE A 541 6.89 47.45 -14.61
CA ILE A 541 8.30 47.41 -14.28
C ILE A 541 8.42 48.11 -12.93
N TRP A 542 8.52 47.34 -11.85
CA TRP A 542 8.91 47.86 -10.56
C TRP A 542 10.33 48.37 -10.75
N GLU A 543 10.49 49.69 -10.86
CA GLU A 543 11.83 50.30 -10.74
C GLU A 543 12.36 49.83 -9.39
N LYS A 544 13.40 48.97 -9.41
CA LYS A 544 14.14 48.63 -8.21
C LYS A 544 14.50 49.94 -7.53
N PRO A 545 14.19 50.13 -6.23
CA PRO A 545 14.74 51.28 -5.50
C PRO A 545 16.25 51.26 -5.71
N SER A 546 16.81 52.35 -6.09
CA SER A 546 18.25 52.49 -6.24
C SER A 546 18.87 52.12 -4.88
N ASP A 547 19.64 51.04 -4.81
CA ASP A 547 20.30 50.55 -3.59
C ASP A 547 21.43 51.48 -3.10
N GLU A 548 21.36 52.73 -3.50
CA GLU A 548 22.31 53.77 -3.09
C GLU A 548 21.67 54.62 -1.99
N THR A 549 22.10 54.39 -0.76
CA THR A 549 21.81 55.30 0.37
C THR A 549 23.03 56.18 0.60
N VAL A 550 22.77 57.43 0.92
CA VAL A 550 23.83 58.41 1.22
C VAL A 550 23.94 58.53 2.75
N ASP A 551 25.15 58.43 3.28
CA ASP A 551 25.37 58.63 4.70
C ASP A 551 25.30 60.11 5.10
N LYS A 552 25.40 60.41 6.38
CA LYS A 552 25.30 61.77 6.92
C LYS A 552 26.39 62.70 6.43
N ASP A 553 27.46 62.17 5.85
CA ASP A 553 28.62 62.89 5.35
C ASP A 553 28.63 62.97 3.81
N GLY A 554 27.56 62.47 3.15
CA GLY A 554 27.38 62.50 1.71
C GLY A 554 28.05 61.36 0.94
N ASN A 555 28.48 60.28 1.60
CA ASN A 555 29.09 59.11 0.96
C ASN A 555 28.02 58.12 0.51
N ILE A 556 28.16 57.56 -0.69
CA ILE A 556 27.27 56.55 -1.23
C ILE A 556 27.58 55.21 -0.56
N ILE A 557 26.65 54.71 0.23
CA ILE A 557 26.71 53.38 0.80
C ILE A 557 26.07 52.41 -0.20
N LYS A 558 26.88 51.60 -0.88
CA LYS A 558 26.38 50.44 -1.65
C LYS A 558 26.01 49.34 -0.68
N THR A 559 24.73 49.14 -0.46
CA THR A 559 24.24 47.95 0.24
C THR A 559 24.59 46.75 -0.65
N GLN A 560 25.34 45.77 -0.11
CA GLN A 560 25.55 44.50 -0.80
C GLN A 560 24.18 43.90 -1.05
N THR A 561 23.80 43.82 -2.30
CA THR A 561 22.61 43.13 -2.76
C THR A 561 22.68 41.70 -2.24
N LEU A 562 21.72 41.28 -1.44
CA LEU A 562 21.45 39.89 -1.19
C LEU A 562 21.45 39.20 -2.55
N GLN A 563 22.29 38.17 -2.70
CA GLN A 563 22.31 37.34 -3.91
C GLN A 563 20.85 36.99 -4.23
N GLU A 564 20.38 37.42 -5.42
CA GLU A 564 19.12 36.89 -5.94
C GLU A 564 19.26 35.39 -5.94
N VAL A 565 18.56 34.72 -5.01
CA VAL A 565 18.30 33.29 -5.12
C VAL A 565 17.40 33.19 -6.34
N VAL A 566 17.97 32.84 -7.47
CA VAL A 566 17.21 32.50 -8.68
C VAL A 566 16.51 31.20 -8.35
N VAL A 567 15.30 31.29 -7.81
CA VAL A 567 14.42 30.13 -7.68
C VAL A 567 14.05 29.75 -9.10
N THR A 568 14.63 28.66 -9.58
CA THR A 568 14.31 28.10 -10.89
C THR A 568 12.91 27.46 -10.78
N ALA A 569 11.87 28.22 -11.06
CA ALA A 569 10.52 27.72 -11.11
C ALA A 569 10.35 26.88 -12.39
N TYR A 570 10.20 25.58 -12.25
CA TYR A 570 9.88 24.70 -13.38
C TYR A 570 8.42 24.87 -13.77
N HIS A 571 8.17 24.94 -15.09
CA HIS A 571 6.79 24.93 -15.58
C HIS A 571 6.12 23.58 -15.25
N PRO A 572 4.88 23.55 -14.71
CA PRO A 572 4.21 22.30 -14.29
C PRO A 572 4.23 21.21 -15.38
N GLN A 573 3.95 21.57 -16.65
CA GLN A 573 3.94 20.62 -17.75
C GLN A 573 5.33 20.06 -18.09
N LYS A 574 6.40 20.83 -17.89
CA LYS A 574 7.77 20.32 -18.05
C LYS A 574 8.13 19.35 -16.94
N LEU A 575 7.77 19.68 -15.70
CA LEU A 575 7.95 18.78 -14.56
C LEU A 575 7.20 17.46 -14.75
N LEU A 576 5.94 17.48 -15.20
CA LEU A 576 5.16 16.27 -15.41
C LEU A 576 5.78 15.35 -16.46
N ARG A 577 6.37 15.90 -17.52
CA ARG A 577 7.12 15.14 -18.53
C ARG A 577 8.34 14.46 -17.92
N ILE A 578 9.10 15.18 -17.08
CA ILE A 578 10.23 14.62 -16.34
C ILE A 578 9.75 13.53 -15.39
N MET A 579 8.67 13.78 -14.64
CA MET A 579 8.11 12.76 -13.74
C MET A 579 7.74 11.47 -14.49
N ARG A 580 7.10 11.59 -15.65
CA ARG A 580 6.75 10.42 -16.47
C ARG A 580 7.96 9.64 -16.97
N HIS A 581 9.04 10.33 -17.32
CA HIS A 581 10.25 9.68 -17.81
C HIS A 581 11.12 9.03 -16.73
N GLU A 582 11.17 9.60 -15.52
CA GLU A 582 12.19 9.27 -14.53
C GLU A 582 11.66 8.71 -13.21
N TYR A 583 10.34 8.88 -12.92
CA TYR A 583 9.78 8.53 -11.62
C TYR A 583 8.47 7.74 -11.69
N LEU A 584 7.59 8.00 -12.66
CA LEU A 584 6.29 7.35 -12.71
C LEU A 584 6.37 6.05 -13.49
N HIS A 585 5.94 4.97 -12.85
CA HIS A 585 6.02 3.61 -13.38
C HIS A 585 4.88 3.29 -14.37
N TRP A 586 5.05 2.18 -15.08
CA TRP A 586 4.02 1.58 -15.91
C TRP A 586 3.60 0.23 -15.33
N SER A 587 2.40 0.13 -14.77
CA SER A 587 1.97 -1.01 -13.97
C SER A 587 1.38 -2.17 -14.78
N ALA A 588 0.80 -1.88 -15.97
CA ALA A 588 0.11 -2.89 -16.78
C ALA A 588 1.10 -3.69 -17.64
N ASN A 589 1.00 -5.02 -17.59
CA ASN A 589 1.84 -5.93 -18.35
C ASN A 589 1.05 -7.20 -18.71
N ARG A 590 0.87 -7.50 -20.01
CA ARG A 590 0.11 -8.66 -20.46
C ARG A 590 0.82 -9.99 -20.31
N ASP A 591 2.14 -9.98 -20.05
CA ASP A 591 2.92 -11.19 -19.75
C ASP A 591 2.74 -11.66 -18.30
N TRP A 592 2.18 -10.83 -17.43
CA TRP A 592 2.02 -11.12 -16.03
C TRP A 592 0.56 -11.40 -15.67
N MET A 593 0.32 -12.52 -15.02
CA MET A 593 -1.03 -12.92 -14.60
C MET A 593 -1.67 -11.84 -13.70
N GLY A 594 -2.86 -11.38 -14.10
CA GLY A 594 -3.62 -10.40 -13.34
C GLY A 594 -3.16 -8.94 -13.49
N MET A 595 -2.17 -8.67 -14.36
CA MET A 595 -1.64 -7.33 -14.64
C MET A 595 -2.14 -6.75 -15.97
N ASP A 596 -3.12 -7.39 -16.62
CA ASP A 596 -3.69 -6.92 -17.86
C ASP A 596 -4.33 -5.53 -17.73
N PRO A 597 -4.14 -4.64 -18.73
CA PRO A 597 -4.86 -3.39 -18.79
C PRO A 597 -6.33 -3.59 -19.13
N ASN A 598 -7.21 -2.72 -18.68
CA ASN A 598 -8.56 -2.61 -19.20
C ASN A 598 -8.55 -2.40 -20.73
N ASN A 599 -9.56 -2.89 -21.44
CA ASN A 599 -9.63 -2.84 -22.90
C ASN A 599 -9.58 -1.42 -23.48
N ASP A 600 -10.03 -0.44 -22.74
CA ASP A 600 -10.05 0.99 -23.07
C ASP A 600 -8.93 1.80 -22.40
N TYR A 601 -8.04 1.14 -21.65
CA TYR A 601 -6.97 1.75 -20.84
C TYR A 601 -7.49 2.79 -19.83
N GLN A 602 -8.74 2.65 -19.38
CA GLN A 602 -9.35 3.49 -18.37
C GLN A 602 -9.55 2.70 -17.08
N ARG A 603 -9.30 3.33 -15.96
CA ARG A 603 -9.53 2.73 -14.65
C ARG A 603 -11.03 2.62 -14.36
N ARG A 604 -11.47 1.48 -13.84
CA ARG A 604 -12.83 1.32 -13.29
C ARG A 604 -12.89 1.93 -11.90
N ILE A 605 -14.04 2.56 -11.59
CA ILE A 605 -14.26 3.26 -10.32
C ILE A 605 -15.55 2.75 -9.70
N TYR A 606 -15.49 2.45 -8.41
CA TYR A 606 -16.61 1.97 -7.60
C TYR A 606 -16.74 2.78 -6.32
N GLY A 607 -17.90 2.69 -5.65
CA GLY A 607 -18.09 3.30 -4.34
C GLY A 607 -18.54 4.77 -4.36
N GLU A 608 -19.07 5.24 -5.50
CA GLU A 608 -19.67 6.57 -5.59
C GLU A 608 -20.96 6.68 -4.75
#